data_9cbad51b767a639b79e8438750a2c459
#
_entry.id   9cbad51b767a639b79e8438750a2c459
#
_cell.length_a   1.000
_cell.length_b   1.000
_cell.length_c   1.000
_cell.angle_alpha   90.00
_cell.angle_beta   90.00
_cell.angle_gamma   90.00
#
_symmetry.space_group_name_H-M   'P 1'
#
loop_
_entity.id
_entity.type
_entity.pdbx_description
1 polymer ?
#
loop_
_entity_poly.entity_id
_entity_poly.type
_entity_poly.pdbx_seq_one_letter_code
_entity_poly.pdbx_strand_id
1 'polypeptide(L)'
;MKRFLIDINVLIALIDPAHVQHDRAHEWFAVSGRKAWATCPLTENGVLRIVGHARYPNSPGTPAAVAELLRVLCALQGHDFWPDDITLLDSARVDGSRLLDSAQVTDSYLLALASAHGGQLATFDQRLVADAVVNGAQGLHLIR
;
A
#
# COMPACT_ATOMS: atom_id res chain seq x y z
N MET A 1 -6.83 9.56 15.20
CA MET A 1 -6.94 9.44 13.73
C MET A 1 -6.16 8.23 13.28
N LYS A 2 -6.82 7.34 12.53
CA LYS A 2 -6.15 6.17 11.99
C LYS A 2 -5.25 6.54 10.81
N ARG A 3 -4.08 5.93 10.76
CA ARG A 3 -3.13 6.13 9.67
C ARG A 3 -3.41 5.09 8.57
N PHE A 4 -3.32 5.51 7.32
CA PHE A 4 -3.50 4.62 6.16
C PHE A 4 -2.16 4.11 5.66
N LEU A 5 -1.96 2.79 5.69
CA LEU A 5 -0.91 2.17 4.90
C LEU A 5 -1.39 2.17 3.45
N ILE A 6 -0.67 2.84 2.57
CA ILE A 6 -1.13 2.99 1.18
C ILE A 6 -0.61 1.83 0.35
N ASP A 7 -1.54 1.11 -0.29
CA ASP A 7 -1.22 -0.02 -1.16
C ASP A 7 -0.36 0.44 -2.36
N ILE A 8 0.45 -0.49 -2.88
CA ILE A 8 1.39 -0.22 -3.98
C ILE A 8 0.67 0.42 -5.17
N ASN A 9 -0.48 -0.10 -5.58
CA ASN A 9 -1.21 0.44 -6.75
C ASN A 9 -1.70 1.86 -6.52
N VAL A 10 -2.05 2.22 -5.29
CA VAL A 10 -2.46 3.58 -4.97
C VAL A 10 -1.26 4.53 -4.98
N LEU A 11 -0.12 4.10 -4.44
CA LEU A 11 1.13 4.87 -4.51
C LEU A 11 1.53 5.13 -5.97
N ILE A 12 1.44 4.10 -6.82
CA ILE A 12 1.74 4.23 -8.25
C ILE A 12 0.80 5.25 -8.90
N ALA A 13 -0.49 5.17 -8.62
CA ALA A 13 -1.47 6.11 -9.15
C ALA A 13 -1.18 7.55 -8.71
N LEU A 14 -0.66 7.75 -7.51
CA LEU A 14 -0.28 9.07 -7.02
C LEU A 14 0.91 9.66 -7.77
N ILE A 15 1.90 8.84 -8.13
CA ILE A 15 3.14 9.35 -8.76
C ILE A 15 3.13 9.29 -10.28
N ASP A 16 2.21 8.55 -10.91
CA ASP A 16 2.12 8.40 -12.36
C ASP A 16 0.94 9.18 -12.92
N PRO A 17 1.18 10.35 -13.56
CA PRO A 17 0.08 11.18 -14.09
C PRO A 17 -0.74 10.51 -15.20
N ALA A 18 -0.18 9.49 -15.85
CA ALA A 18 -0.88 8.75 -16.91
C ALA A 18 -1.67 7.55 -16.38
N HIS A 19 -1.59 7.25 -15.08
CA HIS A 19 -2.32 6.13 -14.51
C HIS A 19 -3.83 6.39 -14.57
N VAL A 20 -4.59 5.35 -14.92
CA VAL A 20 -6.05 5.47 -15.08
C VAL A 20 -6.75 5.95 -13.80
N GLN A 21 -6.18 5.68 -12.63
CA GLN A 21 -6.74 6.06 -11.34
C GLN A 21 -6.01 7.25 -10.70
N HIS A 22 -5.19 7.96 -11.46
CA HIS A 22 -4.40 9.09 -10.94
C HIS A 22 -5.27 10.14 -10.26
N ASP A 23 -6.32 10.62 -10.94
CA ASP A 23 -7.18 11.67 -10.40
C ASP A 23 -7.92 11.20 -9.14
N ARG A 24 -8.43 9.97 -9.18
CA ARG A 24 -9.14 9.37 -8.06
C ARG A 24 -8.23 9.20 -6.83
N ALA A 25 -6.99 8.79 -7.06
CA ALA A 25 -6.00 8.66 -5.99
C ALA A 25 -5.71 10.03 -5.36
N HIS A 26 -5.52 11.05 -6.18
CA HIS A 26 -5.24 12.40 -5.70
C HIS A 26 -6.43 13.03 -4.97
N GLU A 27 -7.65 12.80 -5.42
CA GLU A 27 -8.86 13.26 -4.72
C GLU A 27 -8.95 12.65 -3.32
N TRP A 28 -8.78 11.33 -3.24
CA TRP A 28 -8.81 10.65 -1.96
C TRP A 28 -7.67 11.12 -1.04
N PHE A 29 -6.47 11.25 -1.58
CA PHE A 29 -5.30 11.65 -0.82
C PHE A 29 -5.47 13.07 -0.26
N ALA A 30 -5.96 14.00 -1.08
CA ALA A 30 -6.16 15.38 -0.66
C ALA A 30 -7.20 15.51 0.46
N VAL A 31 -8.26 14.71 0.42
CA VAL A 31 -9.36 14.81 1.39
C VAL A 31 -9.09 13.97 2.65
N SER A 32 -8.55 12.77 2.48
CA SER A 32 -8.46 11.79 3.57
C SER A 32 -7.04 11.31 3.86
N GLY A 33 -6.33 10.83 2.83
CA GLY A 33 -5.08 10.09 3.02
C GLY A 33 -3.93 10.92 3.58
N ARG A 34 -3.75 12.12 3.06
CA ARG A 34 -2.57 12.95 3.36
C ARG A 34 -2.41 13.36 4.82
N LYS A 35 -3.47 13.29 5.59
CA LYS A 35 -3.46 13.72 7.00
C LYS A 35 -2.63 12.79 7.87
N ALA A 36 -2.72 11.49 7.60
CA ALA A 36 -1.96 10.47 8.34
C ALA A 36 -1.86 9.23 7.47
N TRP A 37 -0.67 8.95 6.94
CA TRP A 37 -0.44 7.82 6.04
C TRP A 37 0.94 7.24 6.25
N ALA A 38 1.18 6.07 5.71
CA ALA A 38 2.42 5.35 5.91
C ALA A 38 2.83 4.59 4.65
N THR A 39 4.12 4.37 4.55
CA THR A 39 4.72 3.38 3.66
C THR A 39 5.53 2.40 4.50
N CYS A 40 5.85 1.25 3.92
CA CYS A 40 6.75 0.27 4.51
C CYS A 40 7.75 -0.20 3.44
N PRO A 41 8.82 -0.92 3.81
CA PRO A 41 9.80 -1.41 2.83
C PRO A 41 9.16 -2.17 1.66
N LEU A 42 8.18 -3.01 1.94
CA LEU A 42 7.51 -3.79 0.89
C LEU A 42 6.79 -2.89 -0.13
N THR A 43 6.05 -1.89 0.32
CA THR A 43 5.33 -0.97 -0.58
C THR A 43 6.29 -0.09 -1.36
N GLU A 44 7.31 0.44 -0.71
CA GLU A 44 8.32 1.26 -1.38
C GLU A 44 9.06 0.47 -2.45
N ASN A 45 9.54 -0.74 -2.10
CA ASN A 45 10.22 -1.61 -3.04
C ASN A 45 9.33 -1.98 -4.22
N GLY A 46 8.05 -2.24 -3.96
CA GLY A 46 7.08 -2.55 -5.01
C GLY A 46 6.93 -1.43 -6.03
N VAL A 47 6.84 -0.18 -5.56
CA VAL A 47 6.75 0.98 -6.46
C VAL A 47 8.01 1.12 -7.30
N LEU A 48 9.19 1.04 -6.67
CA LEU A 48 10.48 1.15 -7.39
C LEU A 48 10.63 0.07 -8.46
N ARG A 49 10.24 -1.16 -8.12
CA ARG A 49 10.39 -2.31 -9.03
C ARG A 49 9.42 -2.22 -10.20
N ILE A 50 8.17 -1.87 -9.95
CA ILE A 50 7.13 -1.86 -11.00
C ILE A 50 7.32 -0.65 -11.93
N VAL A 51 7.37 0.55 -11.37
CA VAL A 51 7.44 1.79 -12.18
C VAL A 51 8.83 1.99 -12.75
N GLY A 52 9.87 1.52 -12.07
CA GLY A 52 11.25 1.56 -12.55
C GLY A 52 11.58 0.51 -13.60
N HIS A 53 10.65 -0.38 -13.94
CA HIS A 53 10.85 -1.38 -14.98
C HIS A 53 10.77 -0.73 -16.37
N ALA A 54 11.69 -1.14 -17.27
CA ALA A 54 11.76 -0.58 -18.61
C ALA A 54 10.47 -0.72 -19.41
N ARG A 55 9.66 -1.72 -19.10
CA ARG A 55 8.38 -1.98 -19.78
C ARG A 55 7.18 -1.25 -19.17
N TYR A 56 7.38 -0.55 -18.07
CA TYR A 56 6.29 0.23 -17.50
C TYR A 56 5.96 1.39 -18.46
N PRO A 57 4.68 1.55 -18.91
CA PRO A 57 4.37 2.45 -20.04
C PRO A 57 4.76 3.90 -19.84
N ASN A 58 4.73 4.40 -18.61
CA ASN A 58 5.06 5.79 -18.30
C ASN A 58 6.22 5.88 -17.31
N SER A 59 7.20 5.00 -17.47
CA SER A 59 8.36 4.98 -16.57
C SER A 59 9.20 6.25 -16.72
N PRO A 60 9.64 6.87 -15.60
CA PRO A 60 10.61 7.96 -15.65
C PRO A 60 12.02 7.46 -16.02
N GLY A 61 12.22 6.15 -16.20
CA GLY A 61 13.44 5.55 -16.71
C GLY A 61 14.04 4.47 -15.82
N THR A 62 14.44 4.80 -14.61
CA THR A 62 15.15 3.88 -13.72
C THR A 62 14.49 3.84 -12.35
N PRO A 63 14.75 2.78 -11.55
CA PRO A 63 14.34 2.80 -10.14
C PRO A 63 14.87 4.02 -9.38
N ALA A 64 16.06 4.51 -9.71
CA ALA A 64 16.60 5.71 -9.08
C ALA A 64 15.72 6.94 -9.35
N ALA A 65 15.22 7.10 -10.58
CA ALA A 65 14.32 8.20 -10.93
C ALA A 65 12.98 8.08 -10.20
N VAL A 66 12.46 6.86 -10.08
CA VAL A 66 11.22 6.59 -9.32
C VAL A 66 11.43 6.89 -7.84
N ALA A 67 12.59 6.53 -7.29
CA ALA A 67 12.91 6.79 -5.90
C ALA A 67 12.85 8.29 -5.57
N GLU A 68 13.29 9.15 -6.49
CA GLU A 68 13.19 10.61 -6.27
C GLU A 68 11.74 11.08 -6.20
N LEU A 69 10.86 10.56 -7.08
CA LEU A 69 9.44 10.88 -7.05
C LEU A 69 8.80 10.42 -5.74
N LEU A 70 9.11 9.21 -5.32
CA LEU A 70 8.57 8.65 -4.08
C LEU A 70 9.09 9.41 -2.86
N ARG A 71 10.36 9.82 -2.89
CA ARG A 71 10.96 10.60 -1.80
C ARG A 71 10.26 11.95 -1.63
N VAL A 72 9.92 12.60 -2.73
CA VAL A 72 9.16 13.87 -2.69
C VAL A 72 7.78 13.65 -2.05
N LEU A 73 7.11 12.59 -2.44
CA LEU A 73 5.81 12.25 -1.85
C LEU A 73 5.93 11.99 -0.35
N CYS A 74 6.91 11.18 0.06
CA CYS A 74 7.12 10.84 1.46
C CYS A 74 7.65 12.00 2.32
N ALA A 75 8.12 13.08 1.71
CA ALA A 75 8.51 14.28 2.44
C ALA A 75 7.33 15.14 2.84
N LEU A 76 6.13 14.86 2.35
CA LEU A 76 4.93 15.58 2.74
C LEU A 76 4.62 15.33 4.22
N GLN A 77 4.11 16.36 4.88
CA GLN A 77 3.65 16.23 6.26
C GLN A 77 2.52 15.20 6.32
N GLY A 78 2.52 14.39 7.37
CA GLY A 78 1.53 13.32 7.56
C GLY A 78 2.04 11.93 7.22
N HIS A 79 3.21 11.82 6.55
CA HIS A 79 3.84 10.53 6.25
C HIS A 79 4.56 9.96 7.47
N ASP A 80 4.49 8.64 7.62
CA ASP A 80 5.28 7.86 8.56
C ASP A 80 5.85 6.63 7.85
N PHE A 81 7.02 6.20 8.26
CA PHE A 81 7.61 4.95 7.78
C PHE A 81 7.37 3.85 8.81
N TRP A 82 6.78 2.73 8.38
CA TRP A 82 6.58 1.56 9.22
C TRP A 82 7.56 0.47 8.82
N PRO A 83 8.30 -0.10 9.77
CA PRO A 83 9.12 -1.27 9.46
C PRO A 83 8.23 -2.48 9.13
N ASP A 84 8.78 -3.44 8.38
CA ASP A 84 8.13 -4.73 8.16
C ASP A 84 8.39 -5.62 9.39
N ASP A 85 7.64 -5.39 10.46
CA ASP A 85 7.89 -5.93 11.78
C ASP A 85 6.88 -6.99 12.24
N ILE A 86 6.13 -7.56 11.30
CA ILE A 86 5.23 -8.68 11.57
C ILE A 86 5.56 -9.86 10.64
N THR A 87 5.00 -11.01 10.95
CA THR A 87 5.12 -12.20 10.11
C THR A 87 3.74 -12.82 9.87
N LEU A 88 3.56 -13.34 8.66
CA LEU A 88 2.36 -14.12 8.33
C LEU A 88 2.29 -15.46 9.08
N LEU A 89 3.39 -15.85 9.73
CA LEU A 89 3.44 -17.10 10.50
C LEU A 89 2.92 -16.95 11.93
N ASP A 90 2.59 -15.71 12.34
CA ASP A 90 2.03 -15.43 13.66
C ASP A 90 0.53 -15.74 13.68
N SER A 91 0.16 -16.83 14.35
CA SER A 91 -1.24 -17.28 14.41
C SER A 91 -2.17 -16.34 15.18
N ALA A 92 -1.63 -15.42 15.98
CA ALA A 92 -2.43 -14.40 16.63
C ALA A 92 -2.92 -13.33 15.66
N ARG A 93 -2.24 -13.15 14.54
CA ARG A 93 -2.56 -12.14 13.53
C ARG A 93 -3.15 -12.70 12.25
N VAL A 94 -2.73 -13.92 11.89
CA VAL A 94 -3.06 -14.53 10.60
C VAL A 94 -3.49 -15.98 10.80
N ASP A 95 -4.67 -16.32 10.28
CA ASP A 95 -5.09 -17.72 10.18
C ASP A 95 -4.48 -18.30 8.89
N GLY A 96 -3.38 -19.02 9.04
CA GLY A 96 -2.64 -19.60 7.91
C GLY A 96 -3.46 -20.58 7.08
N SER A 97 -4.48 -21.22 7.68
CA SER A 97 -5.35 -22.15 6.96
C SER A 97 -6.22 -21.44 5.91
N ARG A 98 -6.33 -20.13 5.96
CA ARG A 98 -7.09 -19.33 5.00
C ARG A 98 -6.24 -18.62 3.96
N LEU A 99 -4.94 -18.84 3.97
CA LEU A 99 -4.04 -18.43 2.88
C LEU A 99 -4.08 -19.50 1.80
N LEU A 100 -5.04 -19.40 0.90
CA LEU A 100 -5.37 -20.46 -0.07
C LEU A 100 -4.76 -20.22 -1.45
N ASP A 101 -4.30 -19.00 -1.73
CA ASP A 101 -3.81 -18.61 -3.04
C ASP A 101 -2.58 -17.71 -2.87
N SER A 102 -1.57 -17.96 -3.69
CA SER A 102 -0.35 -17.15 -3.68
C SER A 102 -0.65 -15.65 -3.93
N ALA A 103 -1.70 -15.35 -4.68
CA ALA A 103 -2.11 -13.97 -4.95
C ALA A 103 -2.57 -13.22 -3.69
N GLN A 104 -2.98 -13.93 -2.63
CA GLN A 104 -3.39 -13.32 -1.37
C GLN A 104 -2.23 -12.88 -0.48
N VAL A 105 -1.03 -13.41 -0.70
CA VAL A 105 0.06 -13.34 0.31
C VAL A 105 0.44 -11.90 0.62
N THR A 106 0.74 -11.11 -0.40
CA THR A 106 1.15 -9.71 -0.21
C THR A 106 0.02 -8.86 0.39
N ASP A 107 -1.19 -9.02 -0.10
CA ASP A 107 -2.35 -8.27 0.40
C ASP A 107 -2.64 -8.61 1.86
N SER A 108 -2.59 -9.90 2.21
CA SER A 108 -2.78 -10.33 3.61
C SER A 108 -1.69 -9.79 4.51
N TYR A 109 -0.45 -9.77 4.03
CA TYR A 109 0.67 -9.20 4.79
C TYR A 109 0.44 -7.70 5.06
N LEU A 110 0.14 -6.92 4.03
CA LEU A 110 -0.07 -5.48 4.18
C LEU A 110 -1.26 -5.17 5.09
N LEU A 111 -2.32 -5.95 4.98
CA LEU A 111 -3.49 -5.81 5.83
C LEU A 111 -3.15 -6.13 7.30
N ALA A 112 -2.40 -7.20 7.52
CA ALA A 112 -1.95 -7.58 8.87
C ALA A 112 -1.00 -6.53 9.45
N LEU A 113 -0.11 -5.98 8.64
CA LEU A 113 0.81 -4.92 9.07
C LEU A 113 0.04 -3.66 9.47
N ALA A 114 -0.92 -3.25 8.65
CA ALA A 114 -1.75 -2.08 8.96
C ALA A 114 -2.52 -2.29 10.28
N SER A 115 -3.11 -3.46 10.46
CA SER A 115 -3.83 -3.81 11.69
C SER A 115 -2.91 -3.80 12.91
N ALA A 116 -1.69 -4.32 12.76
CA ALA A 116 -0.70 -4.36 13.84
C ALA A 116 -0.29 -2.96 14.30
N HIS A 117 -0.27 -2.00 13.39
CA HIS A 117 0.05 -0.61 13.68
C HIS A 117 -1.19 0.25 14.02
N GLY A 118 -2.35 -0.38 14.20
CA GLY A 118 -3.58 0.33 14.57
C GLY A 118 -4.17 1.17 13.44
N GLY A 119 -3.76 0.92 12.20
CA GLY A 119 -4.22 1.66 11.03
C GLY A 119 -5.09 0.82 10.11
N GLN A 120 -5.20 1.27 8.87
CA GLN A 120 -5.94 0.58 7.82
C GLN A 120 -5.13 0.53 6.54
N LEU A 121 -5.27 -0.54 5.78
CA LEU A 121 -4.74 -0.64 4.42
C LEU A 121 -5.69 0.09 3.46
N ALA A 122 -5.20 1.12 2.78
CA ALA A 122 -5.97 1.84 1.78
C ALA A 122 -5.66 1.27 0.39
N THR A 123 -6.66 0.81 -0.32
CA THR A 123 -6.50 0.12 -1.60
C THR A 123 -7.67 0.43 -2.54
N PHE A 124 -7.42 0.31 -3.84
CA PHE A 124 -8.47 0.31 -4.87
C PHE A 124 -9.07 -1.09 -5.09
N ASP A 125 -8.40 -2.14 -4.63
CA ASP A 125 -8.75 -3.52 -4.98
C ASP A 125 -10.00 -3.99 -4.24
N GLN A 126 -11.13 -3.96 -4.95
CA GLN A 126 -12.43 -4.43 -4.43
C GLN A 126 -12.49 -5.94 -4.23
N ARG A 127 -11.52 -6.69 -4.79
CA ARG A 127 -11.47 -8.15 -4.71
C ARG A 127 -10.48 -8.64 -3.65
N LEU A 128 -9.87 -7.73 -2.92
CA LEU A 128 -8.91 -8.10 -1.88
C LEU A 128 -9.58 -9.01 -0.85
N VAL A 129 -8.97 -10.17 -0.61
CA VAL A 129 -9.46 -11.18 0.32
C VAL A 129 -8.86 -10.91 1.70
N ALA A 130 -9.70 -10.54 2.66
CA ALA A 130 -9.29 -10.20 4.02
C ALA A 130 -9.43 -11.37 5.00
N ASP A 131 -9.87 -12.53 4.54
CA ASP A 131 -10.32 -13.64 5.40
C ASP A 131 -9.22 -14.22 6.28
N ALA A 132 -7.96 -14.22 5.81
CA ALA A 132 -6.86 -14.80 6.56
C ALA A 132 -6.38 -13.91 7.71
N VAL A 133 -6.70 -12.64 7.70
CA VAL A 133 -6.21 -11.68 8.69
C VAL A 133 -7.24 -11.50 9.80
N VAL A 134 -6.80 -11.64 11.05
CA VAL A 134 -7.65 -11.41 12.23
C VAL A 134 -8.13 -9.96 12.20
N ASN A 135 -9.44 -9.75 12.27
CA ASN A 135 -10.09 -8.44 12.14
C ASN A 135 -9.77 -7.75 10.81
N GLY A 136 -9.53 -8.52 9.75
CA GLY A 136 -9.09 -8.00 8.46
C GLY A 136 -10.07 -7.01 7.82
N ALA A 137 -11.36 -7.30 7.90
CA ALA A 137 -12.38 -6.40 7.32
C ALA A 137 -12.34 -4.99 7.94
N GLN A 138 -12.04 -4.90 9.22
CA GLN A 138 -11.94 -3.62 9.94
C GLN A 138 -10.66 -2.86 9.58
N GLY A 139 -9.61 -3.58 9.20
CA GLY A 139 -8.33 -3.02 8.78
C GLY A 139 -8.28 -2.62 7.31
N LEU A 140 -9.38 -2.79 6.57
CA LEU A 140 -9.43 -2.52 5.14
C LEU A 140 -10.19 -1.23 4.86
N HIS A 141 -9.59 -0.34 4.09
CA HIS A 141 -10.22 0.88 3.60
C HIS A 141 -10.22 0.84 2.06
N LEU A 142 -11.40 0.64 1.48
CA LEU A 142 -11.54 0.68 0.02
C LEU A 142 -11.72 2.12 -0.45
N ILE A 143 -10.87 2.55 -1.35
CA ILE A 143 -10.97 3.86 -1.99
C ILE A 143 -11.98 3.74 -3.14
N ARG A 144 -12.99 4.58 -3.11
CA ARG A 144 -14.08 4.55 -4.09
C ARG A 144 -14.17 5.78 -4.96
#